data_2533fe24a919c2045e64c7180cbd3df3
#
_entry.id   2533fe24a919c2045e64c7180cbd3df3
#
_cell.length_a   1.000
_cell.length_b   1.000
_cell.length_c   1.000
_cell.angle_alpha   90.00
_cell.angle_beta   90.00
_cell.angle_gamma   90.00
#
_symmetry.space_group_name_H-M   'P 1'
#
loop_
_entity.id
_entity.type
_entity.pdbx_description
1 polymer ?
#
loop_
_entity_poly.entity_id
_entity_poly.type
_entity_poly.pdbx_seq_one_letter_code
_entity_poly.pdbx_strand_id
1 'polypeptide(L)'
;DNSLLIKMEKIPVIPESFMGIMKFSSKEEYAYLCMLLMYLEDRDAQEQFILSQLTEYITANLPGDISDWTLYTNRRKLIRVLRFAVEQGIVGITDGGTL
;
A
#
# COMPACT_ATOMS: atom_id res chain seq x y z
N ASP A 1 -16.40 -5.89 -3.35
CA ASP A 1 -15.77 -4.64 -2.98
C ASP A 1 -14.86 -4.15 -4.10
N ASN A 2 -15.17 -2.99 -4.64
CA ASN A 2 -14.44 -2.43 -5.77
C ASN A 2 -13.05 -1.90 -5.41
N SER A 3 -12.74 -1.80 -4.12
CA SER A 3 -11.44 -1.26 -3.71
C SER A 3 -10.25 -2.09 -4.23
N LEU A 4 -10.45 -3.40 -4.42
CA LEU A 4 -9.40 -4.26 -4.93
C LEU A 4 -9.05 -3.98 -6.39
N LEU A 5 -9.90 -3.23 -7.10
CA LEU A 5 -9.69 -2.87 -8.49
C LEU A 5 -9.12 -1.46 -8.68
N ILE A 6 -8.84 -0.75 -7.60
CA ILE A 6 -8.24 0.58 -7.68
C ILE A 6 -6.86 0.46 -8.33
N LYS A 7 -6.66 1.24 -9.38
CA LYS A 7 -5.38 1.28 -10.10
C LYS A 7 -4.47 2.33 -9.49
N MET A 8 -3.24 1.95 -9.30
CA MET A 8 -2.22 2.81 -8.69
C MET A 8 -0.97 2.78 -9.53
N GLU A 9 -0.10 3.76 -9.34
CA GLU A 9 1.20 3.78 -9.98
C GLU A 9 2.26 4.24 -9.00
N LYS A 10 3.49 3.74 -9.20
CA LYS A 10 4.64 4.17 -8.44
C LYS A 10 5.03 5.57 -8.88
N ILE A 11 5.23 6.46 -7.90
CA ILE A 11 5.75 7.80 -8.16
C ILE A 11 7.17 7.84 -7.60
N PRO A 12 8.17 8.26 -8.39
CA PRO A 12 9.53 8.39 -7.87
C PRO A 12 9.56 9.39 -6.73
N VAL A 13 10.13 8.99 -5.59
CA VAL A 13 10.20 9.82 -4.40
C VAL A 13 11.49 9.49 -3.66
N ILE A 14 12.05 10.50 -3.00
CA ILE A 14 13.23 10.30 -2.15
C ILE A 14 12.73 9.77 -0.80
N PRO A 15 13.09 8.52 -0.42
CA PRO A 15 12.54 7.91 0.78
C PRO A 15 12.71 8.74 2.05
N GLU A 16 13.81 9.46 2.18
CA GLU A 16 14.08 10.28 3.35
C GLU A 16 13.06 11.38 3.55
N SER A 17 12.37 11.80 2.49
CA SER A 17 11.44 12.92 2.57
C SER A 17 10.22 12.64 3.44
N PHE A 18 9.89 11.37 3.69
CA PHE A 18 8.71 11.04 4.48
C PHE A 18 9.00 10.22 5.73
N MET A 19 10.20 9.70 5.90
CA MET A 19 10.49 8.79 7.00
C MET A 19 10.29 9.41 8.39
N GLY A 20 10.49 10.71 8.51
CA GLY A 20 10.31 11.41 9.78
C GLY A 20 8.87 11.66 10.17
N ILE A 21 7.92 11.41 9.26
CA ILE A 21 6.50 11.71 9.53
C ILE A 21 5.61 10.47 9.54
N MET A 22 6.19 9.27 9.47
CA MET A 22 5.43 8.04 9.58
C MET A 22 4.89 7.90 11.01
N LYS A 23 3.57 7.84 11.16
CA LYS A 23 2.92 7.69 12.46
C LYS A 23 1.69 6.80 12.31
N PHE A 24 1.89 5.51 12.46
CA PHE A 24 0.80 4.56 12.45
C PHE A 24 0.52 4.08 13.87
N SER A 25 -0.71 3.63 14.09
CA SER A 25 -1.15 3.20 15.42
C SER A 25 -0.83 1.73 15.71
N SER A 26 -0.42 0.95 14.72
CA SER A 26 -0.17 -0.48 14.90
C SER A 26 1.06 -0.93 14.14
N LYS A 27 1.67 -2.02 14.62
CA LYS A 27 2.81 -2.62 13.94
C LYS A 27 2.41 -3.22 12.60
N GLU A 28 1.16 -3.66 12.44
CA GLU A 28 0.66 -4.19 11.18
C GLU A 28 0.69 -3.13 10.09
N GLU A 29 0.36 -1.90 10.42
CA GLU A 29 0.41 -0.82 9.45
C GLU A 29 1.84 -0.55 8.98
N TYR A 30 2.81 -0.60 9.89
CA TYR A 30 4.22 -0.47 9.50
C TYR A 30 4.66 -1.64 8.62
N ALA A 31 4.20 -2.85 8.94
CA ALA A 31 4.50 -4.02 8.10
C ALA A 31 3.93 -3.84 6.69
N TYR A 32 2.70 -3.36 6.58
CA TYR A 32 2.09 -3.11 5.28
C TYR A 32 2.85 -2.05 4.48
N LEU A 33 3.31 -1.00 5.16
CA LEU A 33 4.12 0.01 4.48
C LEU A 33 5.42 -0.59 3.96
N CYS A 34 6.09 -1.40 4.76
CA CYS A 34 7.31 -2.08 4.32
C CYS A 34 7.04 -2.96 3.10
N MET A 35 5.93 -3.70 3.12
CA MET A 35 5.56 -4.54 1.98
C MET A 35 5.27 -3.71 0.74
N LEU A 36 4.58 -2.59 0.90
CA LEU A 36 4.31 -1.68 -0.22
C LEU A 36 5.62 -1.17 -0.82
N LEU A 37 6.54 -0.72 0.02
CA LEU A 37 7.81 -0.18 -0.47
C LEU A 37 8.63 -1.27 -1.18
N MET A 38 8.65 -2.48 -0.64
CA MET A 38 9.33 -3.61 -1.28
C MET A 38 8.68 -3.97 -2.62
N TYR A 39 7.35 -3.96 -2.66
CA TYR A 39 6.62 -4.23 -3.89
C TYR A 39 6.97 -3.20 -4.97
N LEU A 40 7.03 -1.94 -4.58
CA LEU A 40 7.32 -0.85 -5.52
C LEU A 40 8.76 -0.85 -6.00
N GLU A 41 9.68 -1.39 -5.20
CA GLU A 41 11.09 -1.47 -5.59
C GLU A 41 11.28 -2.22 -6.92
N ASP A 42 10.48 -3.24 -7.15
CA ASP A 42 10.56 -4.08 -8.34
C ASP A 42 9.75 -3.54 -9.51
N ARG A 43 9.12 -2.38 -9.35
CA ARG A 43 8.27 -1.77 -10.38
C ARG A 43 8.98 -0.59 -11.01
N ASP A 44 8.74 -0.42 -12.32
CA ASP A 44 9.22 0.77 -13.02
C ASP A 44 8.43 1.99 -12.56
N ALA A 45 9.04 3.16 -12.66
CA ALA A 45 8.35 4.40 -12.35
C ALA A 45 7.11 4.52 -13.25
N GLN A 46 5.98 4.86 -12.64
CA GLN A 46 4.68 5.00 -13.31
C GLN A 46 4.08 3.70 -13.84
N GLU A 47 4.67 2.56 -13.50
CA GLU A 47 4.06 1.27 -13.81
C GLU A 47 2.77 1.12 -13.01
N GLN A 48 1.68 0.76 -13.69
CA GLN A 48 0.38 0.64 -13.05
C GLN A 48 0.18 -0.74 -12.42
N PHE A 49 -0.53 -0.78 -11.32
CA PHE A 49 -0.91 -2.02 -10.66
C PHE A 49 -2.26 -1.83 -9.97
N ILE A 50 -2.96 -2.91 -9.69
CA ILE A 50 -4.22 -2.87 -8.96
C ILE A 50 -4.00 -3.37 -7.53
N LEU A 51 -4.90 -2.97 -6.64
CA LEU A 51 -4.75 -3.29 -5.21
C LEU A 51 -4.70 -4.80 -4.95
N SER A 52 -5.43 -5.60 -5.73
CA SER A 52 -5.41 -7.06 -5.55
C SER A 52 -4.02 -7.65 -5.78
N GLN A 53 -3.22 -7.07 -6.67
CA GLN A 53 -1.85 -7.52 -6.90
C GLN A 53 -0.98 -7.25 -5.67
N LEU A 54 -1.17 -6.09 -5.05
CA LEU A 54 -0.45 -5.76 -3.82
C LEU A 54 -0.88 -6.67 -2.67
N THR A 55 -2.17 -6.92 -2.50
CA THR A 55 -2.64 -7.80 -1.42
C THR A 55 -2.14 -9.22 -1.61
N GLU A 56 -2.04 -9.71 -2.85
CA GLU A 56 -1.45 -11.02 -3.10
C GLU A 56 0.03 -11.06 -2.69
N TYR A 57 0.75 -10.00 -2.98
CA TYR A 57 2.15 -9.91 -2.60
C TYR A 57 2.30 -9.92 -1.06
N ILE A 58 1.46 -9.16 -0.37
CA ILE A 58 1.49 -9.10 1.09
C ILE A 58 1.15 -10.47 1.67
N THR A 59 0.13 -11.14 1.13
CA THR A 59 -0.28 -12.46 1.58
C THR A 59 0.84 -13.48 1.43
N ALA A 60 1.63 -13.37 0.37
CA ALA A 60 2.75 -14.28 0.14
C ALA A 60 3.92 -14.06 1.11
N ASN A 61 4.00 -12.91 1.75
CA ASN A 61 5.18 -12.53 2.52
C ASN A 61 4.93 -12.29 4.00
N LEU A 62 3.68 -12.18 4.45
CA LEU A 62 3.35 -11.94 5.85
C LEU A 62 2.51 -13.09 6.43
N PRO A 63 2.47 -13.22 7.78
CA PRO A 63 1.64 -14.24 8.42
C PRO A 63 0.18 -14.13 8.03
N GLY A 64 -0.52 -15.28 8.01
CA GLY A 64 -1.89 -15.36 7.55
C GLY A 64 -2.90 -14.53 8.35
N ASP A 65 -2.64 -14.34 9.65
CA ASP A 65 -3.56 -13.57 10.49
C ASP A 65 -3.58 -12.08 10.10
N ILE A 66 -2.45 -11.51 9.69
CA ILE A 66 -2.41 -10.10 9.30
C ILE A 66 -2.55 -9.90 7.79
N SER A 67 -2.59 -10.98 7.02
CA SER A 67 -2.84 -10.92 5.59
C SER A 67 -4.19 -11.54 5.20
N ASP A 68 -5.09 -11.70 6.15
CA ASP A 68 -6.45 -12.17 5.91
C ASP A 68 -7.32 -10.95 5.56
N TRP A 69 -7.56 -10.75 4.29
CA TRP A 69 -8.29 -9.59 3.78
C TRP A 69 -9.80 -9.72 3.90
N THR A 70 -10.31 -10.84 4.43
CA THR A 70 -11.70 -10.95 4.82
C THR A 70 -11.99 -10.20 6.11
N LEU A 71 -10.94 -9.92 6.91
CA LEU A 71 -11.09 -9.17 8.14
C LEU A 71 -11.11 -7.68 7.86
N TYR A 72 -12.18 -7.03 8.28
CA TYR A 72 -12.35 -5.60 8.07
C TYR A 72 -11.20 -4.78 8.67
N THR A 73 -10.73 -5.17 9.86
CA THR A 73 -9.64 -4.44 10.51
C THR A 73 -8.37 -4.45 9.68
N ASN A 74 -8.04 -5.57 9.03
CA ASN A 74 -6.85 -5.63 8.19
C ASN A 74 -7.00 -4.78 6.94
N ARG A 75 -8.16 -4.82 6.28
CA ARG A 75 -8.42 -3.97 5.12
C ARG A 75 -8.34 -2.50 5.49
N ARG A 76 -8.90 -2.13 6.62
CA ARG A 76 -8.88 -0.76 7.09
C ARG A 76 -7.46 -0.25 7.34
N LYS A 77 -6.63 -1.09 7.96
CA LYS A 77 -5.23 -0.74 8.20
C LYS A 77 -4.45 -0.58 6.89
N LEU A 78 -4.68 -1.47 5.93
CA LEU A 78 -4.03 -1.36 4.62
C LEU A 78 -4.45 -0.08 3.90
N ILE A 79 -5.74 0.25 3.90
CA ILE A 79 -6.23 1.48 3.27
C ILE A 79 -5.59 2.71 3.92
N ARG A 80 -5.41 2.68 5.22
CA ARG A 80 -4.75 3.76 5.95
C ARG A 80 -3.32 3.97 5.47
N VAL A 81 -2.59 2.87 5.29
CA VAL A 81 -1.22 2.91 4.76
C VAL A 81 -1.21 3.45 3.34
N LEU A 82 -2.15 3.01 2.51
CA LEU A 82 -2.24 3.48 1.12
C LEU A 82 -2.58 4.96 1.04
N ARG A 83 -3.47 5.44 1.90
CA ARG A 83 -3.77 6.88 1.96
C ARG A 83 -2.53 7.68 2.32
N PHE A 84 -1.77 7.20 3.30
CA PHE A 84 -0.51 7.82 3.65
C PHE A 84 0.43 7.86 2.44
N ALA A 85 0.54 6.74 1.73
CA ALA A 85 1.42 6.66 0.55
C ALA A 85 0.99 7.63 -0.55
N VAL A 86 -0.31 7.80 -0.76
CA VAL A 86 -0.83 8.76 -1.73
C VAL A 86 -0.50 10.19 -1.28
N GLU A 87 -0.73 10.50 0.00
CA GLU A 87 -0.44 11.83 0.54
C GLU A 87 1.03 12.18 0.43
N GLN A 88 1.92 11.21 0.60
CA GLN A 88 3.36 11.44 0.52
C GLN A 88 3.88 11.38 -0.92
N GLY A 89 3.03 11.12 -1.90
CA GLY A 89 3.46 11.04 -3.28
C GLY A 89 4.25 9.79 -3.62
N ILE A 90 4.11 8.73 -2.82
CA ILE A 90 4.76 7.44 -3.10
C ILE A 90 4.03 6.69 -4.20
N VAL A 91 2.70 6.77 -4.19
CA VAL A 91 1.85 6.19 -5.23
C VAL A 91 0.80 7.22 -5.63
N GLY A 92 0.26 7.06 -6.85
CA GLY A 92 -0.85 7.87 -7.33
C GLY A 92 -2.01 6.98 -7.73
N ILE A 93 -3.22 7.52 -7.66
CA ILE A 93 -4.42 6.84 -8.15
C ILE A 93 -4.66 7.30 -9.59
N THR A 94 -4.74 6.35 -10.54
CA THR A 94 -4.65 6.68 -11.95
C THR A 94 -5.98 6.76 -12.70
N ASP A 95 -7.06 6.23 -12.14
CA ASP A 95 -8.34 6.18 -12.86
C ASP A 95 -9.50 6.83 -12.10
N GLY A 96 -9.18 7.76 -11.20
CA GLY A 96 -10.21 8.49 -10.47
C GLY A 96 -10.85 7.74 -9.31
N GLY A 97 -10.34 6.56 -8.98
CA GLY A 97 -10.80 5.82 -7.80
C GLY A 97 -10.43 6.55 -6.51
N THR A 98 -11.06 6.15 -5.41
CA THR A 98 -10.76 6.70 -4.08
C THR A 98 -10.48 5.57 -3.09
N LEU A 99 -9.65 5.85 -2.13
CA LEU A 99 -9.36 4.92 -1.05
C LEU A 99 -10.27 5.12 0.15
#